data_4b53a9e9d4effe7df96f290620f8309c
#
_entry.id   4b53a9e9d4effe7df96f290620f8309c
#
_cell.length_a   1.000
_cell.length_b   1.000
_cell.length_c   1.000
_cell.angle_alpha   90.00
_cell.angle_beta   90.00
_cell.angle_gamma   90.00
#
_symmetry.space_group_name_H-M   'P 1'
#
loop_
_entity.id
_entity.type
_entity.pdbx_description
1 polymer ?
#
loop_
_entity_poly.entity_id
_entity_poly.type
_entity_poly.pdbx_seq_one_letter_code
_entity_poly.pdbx_strand_id
1 'polypeptide(L)'
;MVRRLNGGSWIARRLGGSSTGLPDIVAVNNKEATLLSIEAKSGTGDALYVQPDQIQRCMMIRDMFGFYKTKHVILAFKFMRKKRYTRKKQVVYEKRRLLEYYKIADKLYKMDDIPVIKCTYSGKIYVTCNGKFAKKTLPNYAMPFQISQREIIFEK
;
A
#
# COMPACT_ATOMS: atom_id res chain seq x y z
N MET A 1 4.50 8.22 -5.78
CA MET A 1 4.35 8.18 -4.30
C MET A 1 5.49 8.89 -3.59
N VAL A 2 6.75 8.47 -3.75
CA VAL A 2 7.91 9.10 -3.06
C VAL A 2 7.92 10.62 -3.16
N ARG A 3 7.76 11.18 -4.39
CA ARG A 3 7.69 12.63 -4.59
C ARG A 3 6.56 13.31 -3.80
N ARG A 4 5.43 12.64 -3.66
CA ARG A 4 4.26 13.15 -2.91
C ARG A 4 4.45 13.04 -1.39
N LEU A 5 5.26 12.10 -0.92
CA LEU A 5 5.59 11.92 0.50
C LEU A 5 6.69 12.87 0.99
N ASN A 6 7.59 13.30 0.11
CA ASN A 6 8.61 14.27 0.47
C ASN A 6 7.99 15.66 0.57
N GLY A 7 7.92 16.21 1.77
CA GLY A 7 7.39 17.53 2.05
C GLY A 7 7.13 17.72 3.53
N GLY A 8 7.17 18.97 3.99
CA GLY A 8 7.07 19.26 5.41
C GLY A 8 8.14 18.53 6.22
N SER A 9 7.69 17.76 7.23
CA SER A 9 8.58 16.96 8.10
C SER A 9 8.77 15.52 7.61
N TRP A 10 8.24 15.15 6.45
CA TRP A 10 8.36 13.81 5.88
C TRP A 10 9.53 13.67 4.92
N ILE A 11 10.26 12.58 5.06
CA ILE A 11 11.33 12.16 4.15
C ILE A 11 11.03 10.75 3.67
N ALA A 12 10.95 10.55 2.36
CA ALA A 12 10.68 9.25 1.75
C ALA A 12 11.76 8.89 0.73
N ARG A 13 12.11 7.61 0.69
CA ARG A 13 13.07 7.05 -0.26
C ARG A 13 12.54 5.73 -0.82
N ARG A 14 12.80 5.52 -2.09
CA ARG A 14 12.63 4.22 -2.73
C ARG A 14 13.83 3.35 -2.36
N LEU A 15 13.58 2.12 -1.88
CA LEU A 15 14.64 1.23 -1.43
C LEU A 15 15.05 0.21 -2.48
N GLY A 16 14.22 -0.08 -3.45
CA GLY A 16 14.56 -1.01 -4.52
C GLY A 16 13.37 -1.80 -5.04
N GLY A 17 13.67 -2.87 -5.74
CA GLY A 17 12.70 -3.80 -6.29
C GLY A 17 12.77 -5.17 -5.62
N SER A 18 12.04 -6.14 -6.17
CA SER A 18 11.90 -7.50 -5.66
C SER A 18 13.22 -8.26 -5.44
N SER A 19 14.28 -7.90 -6.13
CA SER A 19 15.60 -8.54 -6.02
C SER A 19 16.41 -8.13 -4.78
N THR A 20 16.01 -7.06 -4.07
CA THR A 20 16.80 -6.52 -2.95
C THR A 20 16.38 -7.06 -1.58
N GLY A 21 15.27 -7.77 -1.48
CA GLY A 21 14.70 -8.19 -0.19
C GLY A 21 14.19 -7.03 0.67
N LEU A 22 14.07 -5.82 0.12
CA LEU A 22 13.61 -4.62 0.79
C LEU A 22 12.19 -4.25 0.34
N PRO A 23 11.43 -3.48 1.15
CA PRO A 23 10.17 -2.89 0.72
C PRO A 23 10.39 -1.86 -0.39
N ASP A 24 9.33 -1.49 -1.09
CA ASP A 24 9.41 -0.50 -2.17
C ASP A 24 9.83 0.88 -1.66
N ILE A 25 9.26 1.32 -0.54
CA ILE A 25 9.44 2.67 -0.01
C ILE A 25 9.51 2.63 1.52
N VAL A 26 10.41 3.45 2.07
CA VAL A 26 10.37 3.86 3.48
C VAL A 26 10.13 5.36 3.55
N ALA A 27 9.23 5.77 4.43
CA ALA A 27 8.97 7.16 4.74
C ALA A 27 9.05 7.39 6.25
N VAL A 28 9.69 8.48 6.65
CA VAL A 28 9.86 8.85 8.06
C VAL A 28 9.44 10.28 8.30
N ASN A 29 8.83 10.51 9.46
CA ASN A 29 8.62 11.82 10.03
C ASN A 29 9.38 11.88 11.36
N ASN A 30 10.55 12.49 11.35
CA ASN A 30 11.40 12.54 12.54
C ASN A 30 10.81 13.45 13.63
N LYS A 31 10.02 14.45 13.26
CA LYS A 31 9.36 15.35 14.21
C LYS A 31 8.29 14.60 15.04
N GLU A 32 7.54 13.72 14.39
CA GLU A 32 6.46 12.95 15.03
C GLU A 32 6.90 11.53 15.42
N ALA A 33 8.17 11.18 15.20
CA ALA A 33 8.71 9.86 15.43
C ALA A 33 7.86 8.74 14.77
N THR A 34 7.47 8.94 13.49
CA THR A 34 6.65 8.02 12.70
C THR A 34 7.46 7.42 11.55
N LEU A 35 7.34 6.11 11.35
CA LEU A 35 7.94 5.37 10.24
C LEU A 35 6.87 4.59 9.48
N LEU A 36 6.89 4.68 8.16
CA LEU A 36 6.06 3.90 7.26
C LEU A 36 6.95 3.02 6.38
N SER A 37 6.73 1.71 6.45
CA SER A 37 7.30 0.73 5.53
C SER A 37 6.23 0.36 4.50
N ILE A 38 6.45 0.64 3.22
CA ILE A 38 5.40 0.66 2.20
C ILE A 38 5.71 -0.33 1.09
N GLU A 39 4.75 -1.20 0.80
CA GLU A 39 4.69 -1.99 -0.44
C GLU A 39 3.66 -1.37 -1.37
N ALA A 40 4.04 -1.08 -2.61
CA ALA A 40 3.21 -0.38 -3.58
C ALA A 40 2.86 -1.28 -4.78
N LYS A 41 1.58 -1.40 -5.08
CA LYS A 41 1.07 -2.12 -6.24
C LYS A 41 0.28 -1.19 -7.14
N SER A 42 0.54 -1.27 -8.43
CA SER A 42 -0.25 -0.54 -9.43
C SER A 42 -0.59 -1.44 -10.60
N GLY A 43 -1.76 -1.21 -11.21
CA GLY A 43 -2.14 -2.04 -12.35
C GLY A 43 -3.46 -1.62 -12.99
N THR A 44 -3.76 -2.30 -14.08
CA THR A 44 -4.94 -2.10 -14.93
C THR A 44 -6.03 -3.15 -14.69
N GLY A 45 -5.75 -4.19 -13.89
CA GLY A 45 -6.70 -5.24 -13.53
C GLY A 45 -7.76 -4.79 -12.52
N ASP A 46 -8.73 -5.66 -12.23
CA ASP A 46 -9.78 -5.42 -11.23
C ASP A 46 -9.33 -5.76 -9.81
N ALA A 47 -8.19 -6.41 -9.67
CA ALA A 47 -7.57 -6.74 -8.40
C ALA A 47 -6.05 -6.58 -8.48
N LEU A 48 -5.45 -6.23 -7.35
CA LEU A 48 -4.01 -6.18 -7.14
C LEU A 48 -3.65 -7.07 -5.96
N TYR A 49 -2.48 -7.69 -6.00
CA TYR A 49 -2.07 -8.71 -5.04
C TYR A 49 -0.73 -8.34 -4.40
N VAL A 50 -0.62 -8.61 -3.10
CA VAL A 50 0.63 -8.53 -2.34
C VAL A 50 0.95 -9.92 -1.82
N GLN A 51 2.17 -10.39 -2.09
CA GLN A 51 2.62 -11.72 -1.67
C GLN A 51 3.15 -11.69 -0.22
N PRO A 52 3.16 -12.84 0.48
CA PRO A 52 3.60 -12.91 1.87
C PRO A 52 5.01 -12.41 2.10
N ASP A 53 5.95 -12.72 1.21
CA ASP A 53 7.34 -12.28 1.29
C ASP A 53 7.47 -10.75 1.21
N GLN A 54 6.61 -10.08 0.45
CA GLN A 54 6.58 -8.63 0.33
C GLN A 54 6.09 -7.97 1.61
N ILE A 55 5.09 -8.55 2.27
CA ILE A 55 4.62 -8.10 3.58
C ILE A 55 5.71 -8.32 4.63
N GLN A 56 6.34 -9.49 4.62
CA GLN A 56 7.43 -9.83 5.55
C GLN A 56 8.59 -8.85 5.46
N ARG A 57 9.01 -8.46 4.24
CA ARG A 57 10.06 -7.44 4.04
C ARG A 57 9.69 -6.11 4.66
N CYS A 58 8.44 -5.69 4.51
CA CYS A 58 7.95 -4.47 5.13
C CYS A 58 7.98 -4.54 6.65
N MET A 59 7.60 -5.68 7.24
CA MET A 59 7.62 -5.90 8.69
C MET A 59 9.04 -5.88 9.25
N MET A 60 9.98 -6.52 8.56
CA MET A 60 11.40 -6.53 8.97
C MET A 60 11.98 -5.11 9.04
N ILE A 61 11.75 -4.29 8.03
CA ILE A 61 12.21 -2.90 8.02
C ILE A 61 11.52 -2.09 9.12
N ARG A 62 10.20 -2.22 9.30
CA ARG A 62 9.47 -1.57 10.38
C ARG A 62 10.10 -1.89 11.74
N ASP A 63 10.39 -3.15 12.01
CA ASP A 63 10.85 -3.63 13.31
C ASP A 63 12.34 -3.34 13.56
N MET A 64 13.13 -3.11 12.50
CA MET A 64 14.54 -2.73 12.59
C MET A 64 14.75 -1.39 13.28
N PHE A 65 13.80 -0.45 13.15
CA PHE A 65 13.94 0.92 13.64
C PHE A 65 13.22 1.10 14.98
N GLY A 66 13.88 0.79 16.10
CA GLY A 66 13.31 0.91 17.45
C GLY A 66 13.07 2.35 17.91
N PHE A 67 13.72 3.35 17.31
CA PHE A 67 13.60 4.75 17.70
C PHE A 67 12.19 5.34 17.43
N TYR A 68 11.54 4.92 16.34
CA TYR A 68 10.24 5.47 15.97
C TYR A 68 9.13 4.89 16.84
N LYS A 69 8.36 5.76 17.52
CA LYS A 69 7.26 5.36 18.41
C LYS A 69 6.06 4.82 17.65
N THR A 70 5.75 5.42 16.49
CA THR A 70 4.66 5.00 15.61
C THR A 70 5.25 4.40 14.35
N LYS A 71 4.93 3.13 14.09
CA LYS A 71 5.45 2.39 12.93
C LYS A 71 4.33 1.61 12.28
N HIS A 72 4.22 1.70 10.96
CA HIS A 72 3.21 0.99 10.21
C HIS A 72 3.77 0.31 8.97
N VAL A 73 3.25 -0.86 8.67
CA VAL A 73 3.32 -1.46 7.34
C VAL A 73 2.12 -0.96 6.55
N ILE A 74 2.38 -0.29 5.43
CA ILE A 74 1.35 0.27 4.55
C ILE A 74 1.35 -0.50 3.23
N LEU A 75 0.19 -1.00 2.84
CA LEU A 75 -0.06 -1.53 1.52
C LEU A 75 -0.74 -0.46 0.67
N ALA A 76 -0.05 0.00 -0.37
CA ALA A 76 -0.51 1.04 -1.27
C ALA A 76 -0.96 0.44 -2.59
N PHE A 77 -2.23 0.59 -2.93
CA PHE A 77 -2.82 0.08 -4.16
C PHE A 77 -3.25 1.23 -5.06
N LYS A 78 -2.81 1.20 -6.32
CA LYS A 78 -3.17 2.19 -7.34
C LYS A 78 -3.78 1.50 -8.55
N PHE A 79 -5.06 1.71 -8.76
CA PHE A 79 -5.78 1.25 -9.94
C PHE A 79 -5.74 2.31 -11.02
N MET A 80 -5.13 1.96 -12.16
CA MET A 80 -4.90 2.89 -13.26
C MET A 80 -6.22 3.29 -13.95
N ARG A 81 -6.20 4.43 -14.64
CA ARG A 81 -7.37 4.98 -15.35
C ARG A 81 -7.88 4.11 -16.50
N LYS A 82 -7.15 3.08 -16.90
CA LYS A 82 -7.53 2.12 -17.92
C LYS A 82 -7.67 0.74 -17.29
N LYS A 83 -8.80 0.09 -17.51
CA LYS A 83 -8.99 -1.33 -17.22
C LYS A 83 -8.56 -2.12 -18.45
N ARG A 84 -7.69 -3.12 -18.25
CA ARG A 84 -7.30 -4.08 -19.29
C ARG A 84 -8.11 -5.36 -19.13
N TYR A 85 -8.72 -5.83 -20.22
CA TYR A 85 -9.38 -7.12 -20.28
C TYR A 85 -9.23 -7.74 -21.67
N THR A 86 -9.52 -9.03 -21.79
CA THR A 86 -9.47 -9.75 -23.06
C THR A 86 -10.89 -10.03 -23.56
N ARG A 87 -11.19 -9.60 -24.78
CA ARG A 87 -12.42 -9.88 -25.48
C ARG A 87 -12.10 -10.51 -26.83
N LYS A 88 -12.67 -11.70 -27.13
CA LYS A 88 -12.41 -12.45 -28.36
C LYS A 88 -10.92 -12.56 -28.72
N LYS A 89 -10.08 -12.94 -27.74
CA LYS A 89 -8.62 -13.07 -27.85
C LYS A 89 -7.86 -11.74 -28.10
N GLN A 90 -8.53 -10.61 -28.09
CA GLN A 90 -7.89 -9.28 -28.21
C GLN A 90 -7.85 -8.56 -26.88
N VAL A 91 -6.75 -7.86 -26.64
CA VAL A 91 -6.62 -6.99 -25.45
C VAL A 91 -7.37 -5.70 -25.71
N VAL A 92 -8.29 -5.38 -24.81
CA VAL A 92 -9.14 -4.19 -24.86
C VAL A 92 -8.89 -3.35 -23.60
N TYR A 93 -8.95 -2.03 -23.76
CA TYR A 93 -8.84 -1.08 -22.64
C TYR A 93 -10.13 -0.28 -22.51
N GLU A 94 -10.64 -0.20 -21.28
CA GLU A 94 -11.79 0.61 -20.92
C GLU A 94 -11.36 1.73 -19.97
N LYS A 95 -11.85 2.94 -20.17
CA LYS A 95 -11.59 4.07 -19.27
C LYS A 95 -12.33 3.87 -17.95
N ARG A 96 -11.66 4.17 -16.84
CA ARG A 96 -12.22 4.17 -15.49
C ARG A 96 -11.57 5.24 -14.63
N ARG A 97 -12.09 5.48 -13.44
CA ARG A 97 -11.47 6.39 -12.47
C ARG A 97 -10.17 5.81 -11.95
N LEU A 98 -9.17 6.67 -11.73
CA LEU A 98 -7.99 6.31 -10.94
C LEU A 98 -8.40 6.25 -9.48
N LEU A 99 -8.12 5.12 -8.83
CA LEU A 99 -8.40 4.93 -7.41
C LEU A 99 -7.12 4.52 -6.69
N GLU A 100 -6.92 5.08 -5.50
CA GLU A 100 -5.78 4.77 -4.64
C GLU A 100 -6.29 4.38 -3.25
N TYR A 101 -5.73 3.32 -2.69
CA TYR A 101 -6.03 2.83 -1.35
C TYR A 101 -4.75 2.62 -0.57
N TYR A 102 -4.75 3.01 0.70
CA TYR A 102 -3.64 2.86 1.63
C TYR A 102 -4.15 2.12 2.85
N LYS A 103 -3.65 0.91 3.08
CA LYS A 103 -4.13 0.00 4.11
C LYS A 103 -3.03 -0.30 5.11
N ILE A 104 -3.37 -0.28 6.41
CA ILE A 104 -2.46 -0.69 7.48
C ILE A 104 -2.49 -2.21 7.60
N ALA A 105 -1.34 -2.84 7.46
CA ALA A 105 -1.19 -4.29 7.50
C ALA A 105 -0.56 -4.81 8.81
N ASP A 106 -0.44 -3.98 9.84
CA ASP A 106 0.27 -4.33 11.08
C ASP A 106 -0.32 -5.55 11.80
N LYS A 107 -1.64 -5.74 11.75
CA LYS A 107 -2.31 -6.87 12.39
C LYS A 107 -2.02 -8.22 11.73
N LEU A 108 -1.51 -8.23 10.53
CA LEU A 108 -1.13 -9.46 9.84
C LEU A 108 0.11 -10.11 10.47
N TYR A 109 0.90 -9.34 11.20
CA TYR A 109 2.09 -9.82 11.91
C TYR A 109 1.80 -10.88 12.97
N LYS A 110 0.59 -10.90 13.53
CA LYS A 110 0.16 -11.86 14.57
C LYS A 110 -0.40 -13.17 13.99
N MET A 111 -0.40 -13.31 12.67
CA MET A 111 -0.84 -14.53 12.01
C MET A 111 0.37 -15.49 11.91
N ASP A 112 0.16 -16.75 12.27
CA ASP A 112 1.19 -17.80 12.19
C ASP A 112 1.71 -17.98 10.76
N ASP A 113 0.87 -17.65 9.77
CA ASP A 113 1.20 -17.62 8.36
C ASP A 113 0.74 -16.32 7.71
N ILE A 114 1.65 -15.59 7.06
CA ILE A 114 1.32 -14.33 6.40
C ILE A 114 0.53 -14.66 5.12
N PRO A 115 -0.70 -14.13 4.96
CA PRO A 115 -1.52 -14.45 3.81
C PRO A 115 -1.13 -13.67 2.55
N VAL A 116 -1.57 -14.15 1.39
CA VAL A 116 -1.68 -13.32 0.19
C VAL A 116 -2.80 -12.31 0.39
N ILE A 117 -2.54 -11.04 0.10
CA ILE A 117 -3.54 -9.97 0.17
C ILE A 117 -4.02 -9.65 -1.24
N LYS A 118 -5.35 -9.62 -1.39
CA LYS A 118 -6.02 -9.17 -2.62
C LYS A 118 -6.79 -7.89 -2.31
N CYS A 119 -6.50 -6.81 -3.06
CA CYS A 119 -7.31 -5.59 -3.06
C CYS A 119 -8.08 -5.48 -4.37
N THR A 120 -9.39 -5.29 -4.30
CA THR A 120 -10.24 -5.10 -5.48
C THR A 120 -10.29 -3.62 -5.89
N TYR A 121 -10.76 -3.35 -7.12
CA TYR A 121 -10.95 -1.99 -7.62
C TYR A 121 -11.88 -1.15 -6.72
N SER A 122 -12.83 -1.77 -6.03
CA SER A 122 -13.69 -1.10 -5.03
C SER A 122 -13.05 -0.90 -3.65
N GLY A 123 -11.78 -1.26 -3.47
CA GLY A 123 -11.04 -1.12 -2.21
C GLY A 123 -11.33 -2.20 -1.16
N LYS A 124 -12.06 -3.26 -1.52
CA LYS A 124 -12.30 -4.41 -0.63
C LYS A 124 -11.05 -5.26 -0.54
N ILE A 125 -10.71 -5.69 0.68
CA ILE A 125 -9.56 -6.55 0.96
C ILE A 125 -10.03 -7.97 1.22
N TYR A 126 -9.30 -8.91 0.64
CA TYR A 126 -9.42 -10.34 0.87
C TYR A 126 -8.04 -10.91 1.24
N VAL A 127 -8.03 -11.90 2.11
CA VAL A 127 -6.82 -12.61 2.53
C VAL A 127 -6.98 -14.10 2.26
N THR A 128 -5.88 -14.80 1.98
CA THR A 128 -5.91 -16.26 1.88
C THR A 128 -6.10 -16.87 3.26
N CYS A 129 -7.06 -17.79 3.36
CA CYS A 129 -7.30 -18.59 4.54
C CYS A 129 -7.64 -20.02 4.08
N ASN A 130 -6.83 -21.00 4.46
CA ASN A 130 -7.00 -22.40 4.03
C ASN A 130 -7.14 -22.56 2.49
N GLY A 131 -6.28 -21.86 1.74
CA GLY A 131 -6.27 -21.89 0.27
C GLY A 131 -7.41 -21.14 -0.43
N LYS A 132 -8.29 -20.48 0.31
CA LYS A 132 -9.40 -19.68 -0.22
C LYS A 132 -9.27 -18.21 0.21
N PHE A 133 -9.80 -17.30 -0.60
CA PHE A 133 -9.88 -15.90 -0.23
C PHE A 133 -11.09 -15.64 0.67
N ALA A 134 -10.84 -15.05 1.84
CA ALA A 134 -11.86 -14.56 2.76
C ALA A 134 -11.76 -13.03 2.88
N LYS A 135 -12.92 -12.36 2.97
CA LYS A 135 -12.96 -10.91 3.17
C LYS A 135 -12.39 -10.53 4.53
N LYS A 136 -11.51 -9.53 4.55
CA LYS A 136 -10.95 -8.97 5.77
C LYS A 136 -10.97 -7.45 5.70
N THR A 137 -11.25 -6.80 6.82
CA THR A 137 -11.13 -5.34 6.93
C THR A 137 -9.74 -4.97 7.44
N LEU A 138 -8.99 -4.19 6.65
CA LEU A 138 -7.78 -3.54 7.08
C LEU A 138 -8.03 -2.05 7.28
N PRO A 139 -7.50 -1.43 8.35
CA PRO A 139 -7.64 0.00 8.57
C PRO A 139 -7.06 0.81 7.41
N ASN A 140 -7.71 1.92 7.07
CA ASN A 140 -7.17 2.89 6.14
C ASN A 140 -6.13 3.76 6.85
N TYR A 141 -5.09 4.14 6.10
CA TYR A 141 -4.11 5.12 6.54
C TYR A 141 -4.28 6.41 5.75
N ALA A 142 -4.42 7.53 6.44
CA ALA A 142 -4.46 8.85 5.81
C ALA A 142 -3.03 9.29 5.50
N MET A 143 -2.63 9.18 4.23
CA MET A 143 -1.30 9.60 3.79
C MET A 143 -1.13 11.12 3.91
N PRO A 144 0.07 11.63 4.24
CA PRO A 144 0.32 13.05 4.46
C PRO A 144 -0.20 13.96 3.33
N PHE A 145 -0.03 13.54 2.07
CA PHE A 145 -0.48 14.27 0.89
C PHE A 145 -2.02 14.26 0.68
N GLN A 146 -2.76 13.41 1.38
CA GLN A 146 -4.22 13.40 1.35
C GLN A 146 -4.80 14.41 2.35
N ILE A 147 -4.09 14.65 3.46
CA ILE A 147 -4.51 15.58 4.52
C ILE A 147 -4.39 17.01 4.00
N SER A 148 -3.26 17.39 3.39
CA SER A 148 -3.03 18.71 2.84
C SER A 148 -4.02 19.12 1.72
N GLN A 149 -4.58 18.16 1.00
CA GLN A 149 -5.63 18.43 0.00
C GLN A 149 -6.99 18.76 0.64
N ARG A 150 -7.27 18.28 1.84
CA ARG A 150 -8.52 18.57 2.56
C ARG A 150 -8.48 19.97 3.20
N GLU A 151 -7.35 20.40 3.70
CA GLU A 151 -7.18 21.73 4.30
C GLU A 151 -7.41 22.86 3.26
N ILE A 152 -6.96 22.67 2.02
CA ILE A 152 -7.15 23.63 0.93
C ILE A 152 -8.64 23.79 0.52
N ILE A 153 -9.49 22.79 0.76
CA ILE A 153 -10.92 22.83 0.41
C ILE A 153 -11.74 23.60 1.45
N PHE A 154 -11.25 23.73 2.69
CA PHE A 154 -11.95 24.45 3.76
C PHE A 154 -11.55 25.92 3.89
N GLU A 155 -10.54 26.41 3.15
CA GLU A 155 -10.09 27.80 3.13
C GLU A 155 -10.66 28.61 1.94
N LYS A 156 -11.66 28.09 1.24
CA LYS A 156 -12.40 28.79 0.18
C LYS A 156 -13.90 28.84 0.60
#